data_23a7ccfbde39be52f6493a4fe2d88789
#
_entry.id   23a7ccfbde39be52f6493a4fe2d88789
#
_cell.length_a   1.000
_cell.length_b   1.000
_cell.length_c   1.000
_cell.angle_alpha   90.00
_cell.angle_beta   90.00
_cell.angle_gamma   90.00
#
_symmetry.space_group_name_H-M   'P 1'
#
loop_
_entity.id
_entity.type
_entity.pdbx_description
1 polymer ?
#
loop_
_entity_poly.entity_id
_entity_poly.type
_entity_poly.pdbx_seq_one_letter_code
_entity_poly.pdbx_strand_id
1 'polypeptide(L)'
;MALGTIASRATGFLRTLIIGVAIGTVVGDAYNAANTIPNIIYELLLGGVLTSVVVPLLVAAARKDTDAGEAYAQRLLTVVVVGLGVITLLAVALAPAIVPLYLRNPRVAPMAILFARFFLPQIFFYGIGALVGAILNVRGSFAPPMWTPVLNNMVLILTGVLFIAVTQTDAVKRGSLTPSQEILLAAGTTLGIVAQTIALFPALRRTGFKFRLRLDLAGSGLTAAARLAGWVFLYVLANQAAFLVITRLATSPHNGSFTIYVYAFTLVLLPHSVVAVSVITALLPQMSRNAGEGRLDAVAADLARGLKLAAVILVPSALAGIVLGPLIGALLFGHRALSVADGRLVGATLAAYAISLVPFSAFQLQLRAFYAMQDTRTPALVNLVLAAVNIAADLVMILVLPVRERAVALALGYSISYLVGYAWFTVLLRRRLGRQPGAQVGRTLVRLSFAGVVAAAAGYAGSHAVTGALGNGLVGSLMGIAAGLAVGVPVYIGLVLRMRVPEVLEVKELARGSMRGGPTG
;
A
#
# COMPACT_ATOMS: atom_id res chain seq x y z
N MET A 1 16.11 9.21 8.97
CA MET A 1 14.85 8.44 8.83
C MET A 1 14.11 8.74 7.52
N ALA A 2 13.77 10.00 7.20
CA ALA A 2 13.04 10.36 5.97
C ALA A 2 13.70 9.86 4.67
N LEU A 3 15.02 10.00 4.53
CA LEU A 3 15.76 9.51 3.36
C LEU A 3 15.61 8.01 3.11
N GLY A 4 15.65 7.17 4.16
CA GLY A 4 15.46 5.72 4.03
C GLY A 4 14.06 5.36 3.55
N THR A 5 13.04 6.06 4.04
CA THR A 5 11.65 5.89 3.60
C THR A 5 11.47 6.30 2.14
N ILE A 6 12.02 7.44 1.72
CA ILE A 6 11.98 7.91 0.32
C ILE A 6 12.70 6.92 -0.60
N ALA A 7 13.92 6.50 -0.23
CA ALA A 7 14.71 5.53 -1.00
C ALA A 7 13.95 4.18 -1.14
N SER A 8 13.36 3.68 -0.06
CA SER A 8 12.55 2.45 -0.09
C SER A 8 11.34 2.57 -1.01
N ARG A 9 10.64 3.71 -1.03
CA ARG A 9 9.49 3.93 -1.92
C ARG A 9 9.91 4.08 -3.38
N ALA A 10 10.97 4.85 -3.65
CA ALA A 10 11.49 5.03 -5.00
C ALA A 10 11.99 3.70 -5.60
N THR A 11 12.78 2.94 -4.84
CA THR A 11 13.27 1.63 -5.28
C THR A 11 12.14 0.60 -5.38
N GLY A 12 11.12 0.65 -4.50
CA GLY A 12 9.95 -0.19 -4.57
C GLY A 12 9.10 0.07 -5.81
N PHE A 13 8.93 1.34 -6.19
CA PHE A 13 8.27 1.72 -7.44
C PHE A 13 9.06 1.21 -8.67
N LEU A 14 10.38 1.47 -8.71
CA LEU A 14 11.24 1.01 -9.79
C LEU A 14 11.22 -0.52 -9.93
N ARG A 15 11.24 -1.26 -8.80
CA ARG A 15 11.06 -2.71 -8.79
C ARG A 15 9.75 -3.11 -9.47
N THR A 16 8.63 -2.47 -9.12
CA THR A 16 7.32 -2.80 -9.69
C THR A 16 7.29 -2.57 -11.20
N LEU A 17 7.92 -1.50 -11.70
CA LEU A 17 8.04 -1.24 -13.13
C LEU A 17 8.88 -2.32 -13.83
N ILE A 18 10.06 -2.64 -13.31
CA ILE A 18 10.97 -3.61 -13.92
C ILE A 18 10.35 -5.00 -13.92
N ILE A 19 9.80 -5.46 -12.80
CA ILE A 19 9.13 -6.75 -12.73
C ILE A 19 7.90 -6.76 -13.65
N GLY A 20 7.09 -5.69 -13.67
CA GLY A 20 5.92 -5.58 -14.52
C GLY A 20 6.23 -5.75 -16.01
N VAL A 21 7.21 -4.99 -16.49
CA VAL A 21 7.68 -5.08 -17.88
C VAL A 21 8.35 -6.44 -18.17
N ALA A 22 8.99 -7.04 -17.18
CA ALA A 22 9.65 -8.34 -17.32
C ALA A 22 8.67 -9.49 -17.52
N ILE A 23 7.63 -9.58 -16.66
CA ILE A 23 6.75 -10.76 -16.59
C ILE A 23 5.43 -10.61 -17.35
N GLY A 24 5.06 -9.39 -17.76
CA GLY A 24 3.82 -9.13 -18.50
C GLY A 24 2.56 -9.48 -17.70
N THR A 25 1.44 -9.72 -18.41
CA THR A 25 0.14 -9.98 -17.77
C THR A 25 -0.05 -11.45 -17.40
N VAL A 26 0.30 -12.40 -18.28
CA VAL A 26 0.03 -13.84 -18.09
C VAL A 26 0.87 -14.43 -16.96
N VAL A 27 2.19 -14.25 -17.02
CA VAL A 27 3.10 -14.69 -15.95
C VAL A 27 2.86 -13.84 -14.70
N GLY A 28 2.51 -12.56 -14.87
CA GLY A 28 2.18 -11.64 -13.81
C GLY A 28 0.98 -12.09 -12.96
N ASP A 29 -0.06 -12.65 -13.58
CA ASP A 29 -1.21 -13.19 -12.83
C ASP A 29 -0.80 -14.35 -11.93
N ALA A 30 0.03 -15.28 -12.42
CA ALA A 30 0.56 -16.39 -11.61
C ALA A 30 1.46 -15.85 -10.48
N TYR A 31 2.35 -14.92 -10.80
CA TYR A 31 3.30 -14.33 -9.85
C TYR A 31 2.60 -13.54 -8.74
N ASN A 32 1.71 -12.63 -9.11
CA ASN A 32 0.99 -11.78 -8.16
C ASN A 32 0.00 -12.60 -7.31
N ALA A 33 -0.70 -13.57 -7.92
CA ALA A 33 -1.58 -14.49 -7.20
C ALA A 33 -0.81 -15.35 -6.19
N ALA A 34 0.33 -15.92 -6.58
CA ALA A 34 1.18 -16.70 -5.68
C ALA A 34 1.71 -15.88 -4.51
N ASN A 35 1.97 -14.58 -4.72
CA ASN A 35 2.47 -13.66 -3.70
C ASN A 35 1.36 -13.12 -2.76
N THR A 36 0.09 -13.41 -3.07
CA THR A 36 -1.05 -12.93 -2.27
C THR A 36 -0.99 -13.44 -0.83
N ILE A 37 -0.82 -14.75 -0.60
CA ILE A 37 -0.83 -15.32 0.75
C ILE A 37 0.33 -14.83 1.63
N PRO A 38 1.61 -14.81 1.17
CA PRO A 38 2.68 -14.21 1.93
C PRO A 38 2.42 -12.74 2.31
N ASN A 39 1.88 -11.95 1.39
CA ASN A 39 1.55 -10.55 1.65
C ASN A 39 0.39 -10.40 2.65
N ILE A 40 -0.64 -11.24 2.58
CA ILE A 40 -1.73 -11.29 3.57
C ILE A 40 -1.16 -11.50 4.98
N ILE A 41 -0.28 -12.48 5.14
CA ILE A 41 0.32 -12.79 6.45
C ILE A 41 1.25 -11.67 6.89
N TYR A 42 2.01 -11.07 5.97
CA TYR A 42 2.82 -9.89 6.26
C TYR A 42 1.98 -8.72 6.81
N GLU A 43 0.85 -8.41 6.18
CA GLU A 43 -0.08 -7.37 6.64
C GLU A 43 -0.73 -7.71 8.00
N LEU A 44 -1.10 -8.96 8.24
CA LEU A 44 -1.60 -9.42 9.53
C LEU A 44 -0.56 -9.25 10.64
N LEU A 45 0.70 -9.61 10.36
CA LEU A 45 1.80 -9.50 11.31
C LEU A 45 2.17 -8.04 11.59
N LEU A 46 2.43 -7.24 10.56
CA LEU A 46 2.86 -5.85 10.72
C LEU A 46 1.71 -4.91 11.09
N GLY A 47 0.58 -5.02 10.40
CA GLY A 47 -0.57 -4.14 10.61
C GLY A 47 -1.34 -4.40 11.89
N GLY A 48 -1.40 -5.64 12.34
CA GLY A 48 -2.22 -6.05 13.46
C GLY A 48 -1.44 -6.44 14.72
N VAL A 49 -0.72 -7.55 14.66
CA VAL A 49 -0.15 -8.20 15.85
C VAL A 49 1.09 -7.45 16.37
N LEU A 50 2.00 -7.07 15.48
CA LEU A 50 3.27 -6.49 15.89
C LEU A 50 3.10 -5.11 16.54
N THR A 51 2.37 -4.21 15.89
CA THR A 51 2.22 -2.83 16.35
C THR A 51 1.31 -2.70 17.57
N SER A 52 0.27 -3.51 17.66
CA SER A 52 -0.73 -3.41 18.73
C SER A 52 -0.44 -4.30 19.94
N VAL A 53 0.33 -5.37 19.78
CA VAL A 53 0.61 -6.34 20.87
C VAL A 53 2.11 -6.38 21.20
N VAL A 54 2.93 -6.71 20.21
CA VAL A 54 4.33 -7.07 20.42
C VAL A 54 5.14 -5.86 20.89
N VAL A 55 5.01 -4.71 20.21
CA VAL A 55 5.79 -3.51 20.56
C VAL A 55 5.47 -3.00 21.97
N PRO A 56 4.20 -2.83 22.39
CA PRO A 56 3.87 -2.43 23.76
C PRO A 56 4.41 -3.38 24.83
N LEU A 57 4.33 -4.70 24.57
CA LEU A 57 4.85 -5.71 25.51
C LEU A 57 6.36 -5.69 25.62
N LEU A 58 7.08 -5.53 24.48
CA LEU A 58 8.53 -5.36 24.49
C LEU A 58 8.97 -4.10 25.25
N VAL A 59 8.26 -2.99 25.05
CA VAL A 59 8.53 -1.73 25.78
C VAL A 59 8.25 -1.90 27.28
N ALA A 60 7.16 -2.57 27.66
CA ALA A 60 6.81 -2.83 29.05
C ALA A 60 7.86 -3.73 29.72
N ALA A 61 8.29 -4.81 29.07
CA ALA A 61 9.34 -5.70 29.54
C ALA A 61 10.70 -4.95 29.66
N ALA A 62 11.05 -4.15 28.66
CA ALA A 62 12.29 -3.37 28.70
C ALA A 62 12.35 -2.36 29.86
N ARG A 63 11.19 -1.92 30.37
CA ARG A 63 11.10 -0.99 31.54
C ARG A 63 11.03 -1.69 32.90
N LYS A 64 10.49 -2.90 32.96
CA LYS A 64 10.19 -3.60 34.22
C LYS A 64 11.23 -4.63 34.59
N ASP A 65 11.82 -5.31 33.59
CA ASP A 65 12.70 -6.44 33.83
C ASP A 65 14.15 -5.96 34.05
N THR A 66 14.85 -6.62 34.97
CA THR A 66 16.24 -6.30 35.31
C THR A 66 17.22 -6.53 34.15
N ASP A 67 16.83 -7.36 33.19
CA ASP A 67 17.59 -7.64 31.95
C ASP A 67 17.17 -6.76 30.75
N ALA A 68 16.47 -5.65 31.01
CA ALA A 68 15.93 -4.75 29.97
C ALA A 68 15.05 -5.49 28.94
N GLY A 69 14.31 -6.53 29.37
CA GLY A 69 13.39 -7.30 28.55
C GLY A 69 14.06 -8.29 27.59
N GLU A 70 15.34 -8.62 27.80
CA GLU A 70 16.07 -9.53 26.89
C GLU A 70 15.46 -10.94 26.92
N ALA A 71 15.15 -11.48 28.10
CA ALA A 71 14.53 -12.78 28.25
C ALA A 71 13.15 -12.82 27.55
N TYR A 72 12.36 -11.76 27.69
CA TYR A 72 11.06 -11.63 27.03
C TYR A 72 11.20 -11.63 25.49
N ALA A 73 12.11 -10.82 24.95
CA ALA A 73 12.37 -10.78 23.51
C ALA A 73 12.87 -12.12 22.96
N GLN A 74 13.69 -12.87 23.71
CA GLN A 74 14.16 -14.22 23.35
C GLN A 74 13.00 -15.24 23.31
N ARG A 75 12.11 -15.23 24.30
CA ARG A 75 10.89 -16.08 24.32
C ARG A 75 10.02 -15.80 23.11
N LEU A 76 9.72 -14.53 22.87
CA LEU A 76 8.87 -14.10 21.77
C LEU A 76 9.49 -14.50 20.41
N LEU A 77 10.79 -14.30 20.25
CA LEU A 77 11.51 -14.70 19.03
C LEU A 77 11.48 -16.23 18.83
N THR A 78 11.59 -17.00 19.92
CA THR A 78 11.49 -18.47 19.87
C THR A 78 10.10 -18.91 19.40
N VAL A 79 9.03 -18.33 19.98
CA VAL A 79 7.64 -18.63 19.58
C VAL A 79 7.39 -18.29 18.11
N VAL A 80 7.89 -17.13 17.67
CA VAL A 80 7.74 -16.70 16.27
C VAL A 80 8.52 -17.63 15.33
N VAL A 81 9.75 -17.98 15.65
CA VAL A 81 10.58 -18.90 14.83
C VAL A 81 9.92 -20.27 14.72
N VAL A 82 9.51 -20.86 15.83
CA VAL A 82 8.89 -22.20 15.83
C VAL A 82 7.50 -22.15 15.18
N GLY A 83 6.64 -21.22 15.61
CA GLY A 83 5.26 -21.10 15.12
C GLY A 83 5.20 -20.79 13.61
N LEU A 84 5.94 -19.77 13.16
CA LEU A 84 5.98 -19.45 11.73
C LEU A 84 6.72 -20.51 10.92
N GLY A 85 7.71 -21.21 11.49
CA GLY A 85 8.35 -22.35 10.84
C GLY A 85 7.34 -23.45 10.52
N VAL A 86 6.54 -23.84 11.51
CA VAL A 86 5.49 -24.87 11.32
C VAL A 86 4.43 -24.37 10.32
N ILE A 87 3.93 -23.15 10.47
CA ILE A 87 2.93 -22.57 9.56
C ILE A 87 3.47 -22.53 8.12
N THR A 88 4.72 -22.13 7.95
CA THR A 88 5.36 -22.08 6.62
C THR A 88 5.47 -23.44 5.98
N LEU A 89 5.94 -24.45 6.72
CA LEU A 89 6.04 -25.84 6.21
C LEU A 89 4.68 -26.39 5.80
N LEU A 90 3.65 -26.18 6.63
CA LEU A 90 2.28 -26.56 6.31
C LEU A 90 1.76 -25.82 5.07
N ALA A 91 1.98 -24.52 4.99
CA ALA A 91 1.54 -23.71 3.85
C ALA A 91 2.21 -24.15 2.55
N VAL A 92 3.52 -24.44 2.55
CA VAL A 92 4.24 -24.95 1.38
C VAL A 92 3.72 -26.34 0.96
N ALA A 93 3.46 -27.23 1.91
CA ALA A 93 2.88 -28.54 1.63
C ALA A 93 1.46 -28.43 1.05
N LEU A 94 0.67 -27.49 1.55
CA LEU A 94 -0.71 -27.26 1.13
C LEU A 94 -0.84 -26.30 -0.07
N ALA A 95 0.25 -25.77 -0.63
CA ALA A 95 0.20 -24.85 -1.77
C ALA A 95 -0.64 -25.36 -2.96
N PRO A 96 -0.57 -26.66 -3.35
CA PRO A 96 -1.40 -27.19 -4.44
C PRO A 96 -2.91 -27.16 -4.14
N ALA A 97 -3.31 -27.19 -2.87
CA ALA A 97 -4.70 -27.09 -2.45
C ALA A 97 -5.15 -25.63 -2.27
N ILE A 98 -4.25 -24.77 -1.80
CA ILE A 98 -4.56 -23.36 -1.48
C ILE A 98 -4.66 -22.50 -2.76
N VAL A 99 -3.70 -22.62 -3.69
CA VAL A 99 -3.63 -21.77 -4.88
C VAL A 99 -4.90 -21.84 -5.73
N PRO A 100 -5.49 -23.01 -6.02
CA PRO A 100 -6.72 -23.09 -6.82
C PRO A 100 -7.96 -22.44 -6.17
N LEU A 101 -7.94 -22.18 -4.86
CA LEU A 101 -9.07 -21.54 -4.19
C LEU A 101 -9.29 -20.11 -4.68
N TYR A 102 -8.23 -19.42 -5.07
CA TYR A 102 -8.29 -18.02 -5.50
C TYR A 102 -7.79 -17.78 -6.94
N LEU A 103 -7.05 -18.71 -7.53
CA LEU A 103 -6.61 -18.63 -8.93
C LEU A 103 -7.49 -19.53 -9.80
N ARG A 104 -8.31 -18.94 -10.66
CA ARG A 104 -9.27 -19.68 -11.51
C ARG A 104 -8.71 -20.11 -12.87
N ASN A 105 -7.55 -19.61 -13.27
CA ASN A 105 -6.99 -19.90 -14.59
C ASN A 105 -6.15 -21.19 -14.57
N PRO A 106 -6.63 -22.29 -15.19
CA PRO A 106 -5.94 -23.57 -15.16
C PRO A 106 -4.61 -23.57 -15.94
N ARG A 107 -4.44 -22.65 -16.91
CA ARG A 107 -3.21 -22.57 -17.72
C ARG A 107 -2.00 -22.09 -16.94
N VAL A 108 -2.20 -21.20 -15.96
CA VAL A 108 -1.13 -20.63 -15.15
C VAL A 108 -1.07 -21.21 -13.74
N ALA A 109 -2.02 -22.08 -13.37
CA ALA A 109 -2.08 -22.69 -12.05
C ALA A 109 -0.81 -23.49 -11.67
N PRO A 110 -0.23 -24.33 -12.55
CA PRO A 110 1.02 -25.05 -12.23
C PRO A 110 2.17 -24.09 -11.89
N MET A 111 2.36 -23.03 -12.70
CA MET A 111 3.36 -21.98 -12.47
C MET A 111 3.09 -21.24 -11.16
N ALA A 112 1.83 -20.90 -10.87
CA ALA A 112 1.45 -20.23 -9.62
C ALA A 112 1.70 -21.11 -8.39
N ILE A 113 1.49 -22.43 -8.48
CA ILE A 113 1.81 -23.39 -7.41
C ILE A 113 3.32 -23.46 -7.19
N LEU A 114 4.12 -23.48 -8.26
CA LEU A 114 5.57 -23.43 -8.16
C LEU A 114 6.00 -22.12 -7.47
N PHE A 115 5.53 -20.97 -7.95
CA PHE A 115 5.82 -19.68 -7.33
C PHE A 115 5.39 -19.64 -5.85
N ALA A 116 4.21 -20.16 -5.52
CA ALA A 116 3.72 -20.20 -4.15
C ALA A 116 4.64 -21.03 -3.24
N ARG A 117 5.16 -22.18 -3.70
CA ARG A 117 6.11 -22.97 -2.91
C ARG A 117 7.41 -22.21 -2.58
N PHE A 118 7.85 -21.32 -3.46
CA PHE A 118 8.99 -20.45 -3.21
C PHE A 118 8.63 -19.21 -2.39
N PHE A 119 7.41 -18.66 -2.54
CA PHE A 119 7.01 -17.43 -1.87
C PHE A 119 6.48 -17.66 -0.45
N LEU A 120 5.81 -18.79 -0.17
CA LEU A 120 5.31 -19.09 1.16
C LEU A 120 6.39 -19.11 2.26
N PRO A 121 7.65 -19.54 2.01
CA PRO A 121 8.75 -19.34 2.95
C PRO A 121 9.00 -17.89 3.37
N GLN A 122 8.59 -16.89 2.58
CA GLN A 122 8.71 -15.48 2.94
C GLN A 122 7.94 -15.16 4.24
N ILE A 123 6.86 -15.90 4.55
CA ILE A 123 6.09 -15.76 5.80
C ILE A 123 7.00 -15.83 7.03
N PHE A 124 7.90 -16.82 7.03
CA PHE A 124 8.88 -17.00 8.10
C PHE A 124 9.84 -15.81 8.21
N PHE A 125 10.39 -15.37 7.09
CA PHE A 125 11.33 -14.24 7.08
C PHE A 125 10.65 -12.92 7.38
N TYR A 126 9.43 -12.69 6.92
CA TYR A 126 8.63 -11.51 7.26
C TYR A 126 8.38 -11.40 8.77
N GLY A 127 7.99 -12.51 9.41
CA GLY A 127 7.73 -12.50 10.84
C GLY A 127 8.98 -12.27 11.66
N ILE A 128 10.09 -12.92 11.32
CA ILE A 128 11.38 -12.69 11.99
C ILE A 128 11.85 -11.25 11.77
N GLY A 129 11.82 -10.77 10.52
CA GLY A 129 12.26 -9.41 10.19
C GLY A 129 11.45 -8.34 10.90
N ALA A 130 10.14 -8.55 11.00
CA ALA A 130 9.24 -7.66 11.70
C ALA A 130 9.53 -7.60 13.22
N LEU A 131 9.74 -8.77 13.85
CA LEU A 131 10.06 -8.85 15.29
C LEU A 131 11.44 -8.29 15.59
N VAL A 132 12.46 -8.65 14.79
CA VAL A 132 13.82 -8.09 14.94
C VAL A 132 13.80 -6.57 14.75
N GLY A 133 13.04 -6.07 13.77
CA GLY A 133 12.83 -4.63 13.56
C GLY A 133 12.20 -3.95 14.79
N ALA A 134 11.21 -4.59 15.42
CA ALA A 134 10.60 -4.10 16.65
C ALA A 134 11.58 -4.05 17.82
N ILE A 135 12.38 -5.10 18.03
CA ILE A 135 13.43 -5.15 19.06
C ILE A 135 14.48 -4.05 18.83
N LEU A 136 14.91 -3.85 17.58
CA LEU A 136 15.83 -2.77 17.21
C LEU A 136 15.26 -1.39 17.53
N ASN A 137 13.98 -1.15 17.20
CA ASN A 137 13.30 0.11 17.49
C ASN A 137 13.21 0.38 19.00
N VAL A 138 12.85 -0.63 19.81
CA VAL A 138 12.81 -0.51 21.29
C VAL A 138 14.19 -0.21 21.86
N ARG A 139 15.26 -0.71 21.23
CA ARG A 139 16.67 -0.46 21.61
C ARG A 139 17.25 0.82 20.97
N GLY A 140 16.43 1.67 20.35
CA GLY A 140 16.84 2.96 19.76
C GLY A 140 17.56 2.86 18.41
N SER A 141 17.60 1.68 17.79
CA SER A 141 18.25 1.46 16.48
C SER A 141 17.21 1.48 15.34
N PHE A 142 16.87 2.66 14.85
CA PHE A 142 15.81 2.85 13.85
C PHE A 142 16.25 2.75 12.39
N ALA A 143 17.53 3.00 12.11
CA ALA A 143 18.03 3.06 10.73
C ALA A 143 17.97 1.71 10.00
N PRO A 144 18.41 0.58 10.57
CA PRO A 144 18.43 -0.70 9.86
C PRO A 144 17.05 -1.13 9.35
N PRO A 145 15.95 -1.13 10.16
CA PRO A 145 14.62 -1.49 9.67
C PRO A 145 14.10 -0.60 8.53
N MET A 146 14.59 0.64 8.42
CA MET A 146 14.18 1.56 7.35
C MET A 146 14.94 1.36 6.03
N TRP A 147 16.19 0.87 6.10
CA TRP A 147 17.04 0.69 4.92
C TRP A 147 16.98 -0.72 4.33
N THR A 148 16.68 -1.73 5.14
CA THR A 148 16.63 -3.12 4.66
C THR A 148 15.59 -3.39 3.57
N PRO A 149 14.43 -2.69 3.48
CA PRO A 149 13.54 -2.83 2.34
C PRO A 149 14.15 -2.37 1.01
N VAL A 150 15.11 -1.43 1.04
CA VAL A 150 15.85 -1.03 -0.18
C VAL A 150 16.66 -2.21 -0.71
N LEU A 151 17.31 -2.99 0.17
CA LEU A 151 18.05 -4.18 -0.24
C LEU A 151 17.13 -5.21 -0.92
N ASN A 152 15.96 -5.48 -0.35
CA ASN A 152 14.96 -6.32 -0.99
C ASN A 152 14.62 -5.83 -2.40
N ASN A 153 14.31 -4.54 -2.55
CA ASN A 153 13.96 -3.95 -3.84
C ASN A 153 15.12 -4.09 -4.85
N MET A 154 16.37 -3.88 -4.42
CA MET A 154 17.55 -4.04 -5.29
C MET A 154 17.73 -5.48 -5.78
N VAL A 155 17.52 -6.48 -4.89
CA VAL A 155 17.58 -7.90 -5.28
C VAL A 155 16.49 -8.22 -6.31
N LEU A 156 15.27 -7.72 -6.14
CA LEU A 156 14.17 -7.95 -7.08
C LEU A 156 14.40 -7.20 -8.41
N ILE A 157 14.96 -6.00 -8.39
CA ILE A 157 15.35 -5.26 -9.59
C ILE A 157 16.39 -6.09 -10.36
N LEU A 158 17.42 -6.57 -9.69
CA LEU A 158 18.43 -7.42 -10.31
C LEU A 158 17.82 -8.71 -10.88
N THR A 159 16.95 -9.37 -10.11
CA THR A 159 16.21 -10.55 -10.58
C THR A 159 15.40 -10.26 -11.85
N GLY A 160 14.68 -9.13 -11.89
CA GLY A 160 13.92 -8.72 -13.06
C GLY A 160 14.80 -8.42 -14.27
N VAL A 161 15.94 -7.75 -14.09
CA VAL A 161 16.90 -7.46 -15.16
C VAL A 161 17.53 -8.76 -15.69
N LEU A 162 17.96 -9.67 -14.82
CA LEU A 162 18.47 -10.98 -15.21
C LEU A 162 17.42 -11.81 -15.95
N PHE A 163 16.18 -11.81 -15.46
CA PHE A 163 15.08 -12.48 -16.14
C PHE A 163 14.84 -11.92 -17.54
N ILE A 164 14.89 -10.60 -17.67
CA ILE A 164 14.81 -9.91 -18.96
C ILE A 164 15.92 -10.39 -19.92
N ALA A 165 17.13 -10.55 -19.44
CA ALA A 165 18.29 -10.93 -20.25
C ALA A 165 18.22 -12.37 -20.75
N VAL A 166 17.60 -13.30 -19.97
CA VAL A 166 17.58 -14.74 -20.30
C VAL A 166 16.26 -15.22 -20.87
N THR A 167 15.24 -14.33 -21.01
CA THR A 167 13.89 -14.74 -21.42
C THR A 167 13.43 -14.02 -22.66
N GLN A 168 12.90 -14.74 -23.63
CA GLN A 168 12.29 -14.18 -24.83
C GLN A 168 10.90 -13.60 -24.52
N THR A 169 10.59 -12.45 -25.09
CA THR A 169 9.31 -11.74 -24.88
C THR A 169 8.09 -12.60 -25.24
N ASP A 170 8.17 -13.36 -26.34
CA ASP A 170 7.06 -14.20 -26.81
C ASP A 170 6.80 -15.39 -25.88
N ALA A 171 7.81 -15.94 -25.23
CA ALA A 171 7.65 -16.96 -24.22
C ALA A 171 6.88 -16.42 -23.00
N VAL A 172 7.22 -15.19 -22.56
CA VAL A 172 6.50 -14.51 -21.46
C VAL A 172 5.04 -14.25 -21.82
N LYS A 173 4.77 -13.73 -23.03
CA LYS A 173 3.40 -13.44 -23.50
C LYS A 173 2.53 -14.70 -23.56
N ARG A 174 3.11 -15.84 -23.94
CA ARG A 174 2.41 -17.14 -23.98
C ARG A 174 2.33 -17.82 -22.61
N GLY A 175 3.10 -17.36 -21.61
CA GLY A 175 3.23 -18.05 -20.33
C GLY A 175 4.00 -19.36 -20.41
N SER A 176 4.85 -19.53 -21.43
CA SER A 176 5.64 -20.73 -21.68
C SER A 176 7.10 -20.55 -21.24
N LEU A 177 7.30 -20.38 -19.93
CA LEU A 177 8.64 -20.27 -19.34
C LEU A 177 9.29 -21.66 -19.19
N THR A 178 10.61 -21.67 -19.25
CA THR A 178 11.38 -22.86 -18.85
C THR A 178 11.44 -22.97 -17.33
N PRO A 179 11.62 -24.18 -16.76
CA PRO A 179 11.75 -24.37 -15.31
C PRO A 179 12.85 -23.49 -14.68
N SER A 180 13.97 -23.28 -15.37
CA SER A 180 15.04 -22.41 -14.89
C SER A 180 14.62 -20.94 -14.83
N GLN A 181 13.81 -20.45 -15.76
CA GLN A 181 13.28 -19.08 -15.75
C GLN A 181 12.24 -18.89 -14.66
N GLU A 182 11.37 -19.89 -14.43
CA GLU A 182 10.41 -19.88 -13.33
C GLU A 182 11.15 -19.84 -11.97
N ILE A 183 12.16 -20.71 -11.79
CA ILE A 183 12.97 -20.77 -10.57
C ILE A 183 13.74 -19.44 -10.35
N LEU A 184 14.28 -18.84 -11.40
CA LEU A 184 14.98 -17.54 -11.30
C LEU A 184 14.06 -16.46 -10.72
N LEU A 185 12.83 -16.33 -11.22
CA LEU A 185 11.86 -15.38 -10.68
C LEU A 185 11.45 -15.72 -9.25
N ALA A 186 11.14 -16.99 -9.01
CA ALA A 186 10.65 -17.49 -7.74
C ALA A 186 11.70 -17.34 -6.63
N ALA A 187 12.89 -17.88 -6.85
CA ALA A 187 13.99 -17.86 -5.90
C ALA A 187 14.52 -16.42 -5.68
N GLY A 188 14.67 -15.64 -6.77
CA GLY A 188 15.14 -14.26 -6.68
C GLY A 188 14.19 -13.37 -5.86
N THR A 189 12.88 -13.57 -6.01
CA THR A 189 11.88 -12.83 -5.21
C THR A 189 11.98 -13.17 -3.73
N THR A 190 12.11 -14.44 -3.39
CA THR A 190 12.26 -14.87 -1.98
C THR A 190 13.62 -14.45 -1.41
N LEU A 191 14.69 -14.53 -2.22
CA LEU A 191 16.03 -14.11 -1.81
C LEU A 191 16.06 -12.63 -1.39
N GLY A 192 15.27 -11.77 -2.03
CA GLY A 192 15.12 -10.37 -1.62
C GLY A 192 14.64 -10.23 -0.17
N ILE A 193 13.60 -10.98 0.21
CA ILE A 193 13.07 -10.97 1.59
C ILE A 193 14.06 -11.61 2.58
N VAL A 194 14.72 -12.69 2.18
CA VAL A 194 15.79 -13.33 2.97
C VAL A 194 16.90 -12.33 3.24
N ALA A 195 17.41 -11.66 2.20
CA ALA A 195 18.48 -10.67 2.30
C ALA A 195 18.07 -9.49 3.20
N GLN A 196 16.85 -8.97 3.04
CA GLN A 196 16.31 -7.93 3.92
C GLN A 196 16.32 -8.34 5.38
N THR A 197 15.90 -9.57 5.68
CA THR A 197 15.79 -10.07 7.05
C THR A 197 17.18 -10.34 7.65
N ILE A 198 18.08 -10.98 6.89
CA ILE A 198 19.44 -11.27 7.34
C ILE A 198 20.21 -9.98 7.63
N ALA A 199 20.01 -8.93 6.82
CA ALA A 199 20.69 -7.64 7.01
C ALA A 199 20.34 -6.93 8.34
N LEU A 200 19.28 -7.35 9.05
CA LEU A 200 18.96 -6.83 10.38
C LEU A 200 19.83 -7.44 11.50
N PHE A 201 20.34 -8.67 11.32
CA PHE A 201 21.05 -9.37 12.41
C PHE A 201 22.36 -8.73 12.84
N PRO A 202 23.21 -8.18 11.94
CA PRO A 202 24.40 -7.46 12.36
C PRO A 202 24.07 -6.25 13.25
N ALA A 203 23.02 -5.52 12.93
CA ALA A 203 22.53 -4.40 13.73
C ALA A 203 22.00 -4.89 15.10
N LEU A 204 21.25 -6.00 15.12
CA LEU A 204 20.76 -6.60 16.35
C LEU A 204 21.91 -7.01 17.28
N ARG A 205 22.95 -7.66 16.73
CA ARG A 205 24.16 -8.04 17.50
C ARG A 205 24.88 -6.82 18.08
N ARG A 206 24.95 -5.70 17.34
CA ARG A 206 25.57 -4.45 17.81
C ARG A 206 24.83 -3.83 19.01
N THR A 207 23.54 -4.13 19.18
CA THR A 207 22.79 -3.69 20.38
C THR A 207 23.07 -4.56 21.62
N GLY A 208 23.96 -5.53 21.53
CA GLY A 208 24.29 -6.46 22.64
C GLY A 208 23.27 -7.61 22.79
N PHE A 209 22.25 -7.70 21.94
CA PHE A 209 21.25 -8.77 22.02
C PHE A 209 21.86 -10.13 21.73
N LYS A 210 21.66 -11.08 22.66
CA LYS A 210 22.10 -12.46 22.52
C LYS A 210 20.89 -13.35 22.27
N PHE A 211 20.81 -13.97 21.11
CA PHE A 211 19.75 -14.92 20.82
C PHE A 211 19.95 -16.21 21.63
N ARG A 212 18.93 -16.58 22.42
CA ARG A 212 18.84 -17.87 23.11
C ARG A 212 17.43 -18.43 22.92
N LEU A 213 17.32 -19.70 22.58
CA LEU A 213 16.03 -20.38 22.52
C LEU A 213 15.45 -20.51 23.94
N ARG A 214 14.24 -20.00 24.13
CA ARG A 214 13.52 -20.09 25.41
C ARG A 214 12.09 -20.55 25.14
N LEU A 215 11.71 -21.69 25.72
CA LEU A 215 10.39 -22.31 25.55
C LEU A 215 9.48 -22.09 26.78
N ASP A 216 9.96 -21.39 27.82
CA ASP A 216 9.17 -21.07 29.00
C ASP A 216 8.19 -19.91 28.69
N LEU A 217 6.93 -20.22 28.43
CA LEU A 217 5.88 -19.24 28.05
C LEU A 217 5.10 -18.70 29.26
N ALA A 218 5.41 -19.15 30.46
CA ALA A 218 4.72 -18.75 31.66
C ALA A 218 4.90 -17.24 31.97
N GLY A 219 3.82 -16.51 32.26
CA GLY A 219 3.86 -15.10 32.65
C GLY A 219 3.99 -14.09 31.50
N SER A 220 3.78 -14.48 30.24
CA SER A 220 4.01 -13.63 29.05
C SER A 220 3.04 -12.45 28.84
N GLY A 221 1.99 -12.29 29.67
CA GLY A 221 1.00 -11.20 29.50
C GLY A 221 0.22 -11.19 28.17
N LEU A 222 0.37 -12.24 27.36
CA LEU A 222 -0.21 -12.36 26.02
C LEU A 222 -1.74 -12.28 25.98
N THR A 223 -2.44 -12.70 27.03
CA THR A 223 -3.91 -12.74 27.06
C THR A 223 -4.58 -11.37 27.10
N ALA A 224 -4.03 -10.41 27.84
CA ALA A 224 -4.57 -9.04 27.91
C ALA A 224 -4.35 -8.28 26.59
N ALA A 225 -3.18 -8.48 26.01
CA ALA A 225 -2.83 -7.89 24.72
C ALA A 225 -3.63 -8.49 23.55
N ALA A 226 -3.93 -9.80 23.60
CA ALA A 226 -4.75 -10.48 22.59
C ALA A 226 -6.17 -9.90 22.48
N ARG A 227 -6.76 -9.43 23.60
CA ARG A 227 -8.09 -8.79 23.58
C ARG A 227 -8.10 -7.46 22.82
N LEU A 228 -7.10 -6.61 23.02
CA LEU A 228 -6.97 -5.34 22.26
C LEU A 228 -6.65 -5.58 20.79
N ALA A 229 -5.79 -6.56 20.52
CA ALA A 229 -5.41 -6.94 19.17
C ALA A 229 -6.55 -7.57 18.38
N GLY A 230 -7.52 -8.20 19.04
CA GLY A 230 -8.60 -8.93 18.39
C GLY A 230 -9.40 -8.08 17.39
N TRP A 231 -9.73 -6.84 17.72
CA TRP A 231 -10.45 -5.95 16.81
C TRP A 231 -9.60 -5.48 15.63
N VAL A 232 -8.32 -5.19 15.87
CA VAL A 232 -7.38 -4.83 14.78
C VAL A 232 -7.14 -6.03 13.88
N PHE A 233 -7.03 -7.23 14.46
CA PHE A 233 -6.93 -8.47 13.71
C PHE A 233 -8.18 -8.70 12.85
N LEU A 234 -9.38 -8.52 13.39
CA LEU A 234 -10.64 -8.62 12.65
C LEU A 234 -10.69 -7.61 11.48
N TYR A 235 -10.25 -6.36 11.72
CA TYR A 235 -10.13 -5.35 10.69
C TYR A 235 -9.25 -5.83 9.53
N VAL A 236 -8.05 -6.31 9.83
CA VAL A 236 -7.12 -6.79 8.80
C VAL A 236 -7.67 -8.05 8.13
N LEU A 237 -8.24 -8.98 8.88
CA LEU A 237 -8.83 -10.22 8.35
C LEU A 237 -9.97 -9.91 7.35
N ALA A 238 -10.84 -8.95 7.65
CA ALA A 238 -11.90 -8.54 6.74
C ALA A 238 -11.35 -8.00 5.41
N ASN A 239 -10.30 -7.15 5.47
CA ASN A 239 -9.63 -6.66 4.26
C ASN A 239 -9.01 -7.80 3.46
N GLN A 240 -8.36 -8.75 4.11
CA GLN A 240 -7.70 -9.86 3.43
C GLN A 240 -8.72 -10.84 2.83
N ALA A 241 -9.85 -11.07 3.49
CA ALA A 241 -10.93 -11.86 2.93
C ALA A 241 -11.51 -11.20 1.66
N ALA A 242 -11.75 -9.88 1.70
CA ALA A 242 -12.18 -9.13 0.53
C ALA A 242 -11.15 -9.21 -0.61
N PHE A 243 -9.86 -9.01 -0.29
CA PHE A 243 -8.79 -9.09 -1.27
C PHE A 243 -8.67 -10.48 -1.91
N LEU A 244 -8.90 -11.54 -1.15
CA LEU A 244 -8.93 -12.91 -1.67
C LEU A 244 -10.08 -13.12 -2.67
N VAL A 245 -11.27 -12.58 -2.37
CA VAL A 245 -12.41 -12.58 -3.29
C VAL A 245 -12.09 -11.79 -4.56
N ILE A 246 -11.51 -10.60 -4.42
CA ILE A 246 -11.07 -9.77 -5.55
C ILE A 246 -10.07 -10.52 -6.42
N THR A 247 -9.07 -11.16 -5.81
CA THR A 247 -8.08 -11.99 -6.54
C THR A 247 -8.77 -13.08 -7.34
N ARG A 248 -9.74 -13.77 -6.73
CA ARG A 248 -10.53 -14.81 -7.41
C ARG A 248 -11.36 -14.27 -8.58
N LEU A 249 -11.95 -13.09 -8.42
CA LEU A 249 -12.71 -12.42 -9.48
C LEU A 249 -11.81 -11.93 -10.61
N ALA A 250 -10.63 -11.39 -10.29
CA ALA A 250 -9.66 -10.86 -11.24
C ALA A 250 -8.95 -11.95 -12.05
N THR A 251 -8.66 -13.11 -11.44
CA THR A 251 -7.99 -14.26 -12.08
C THR A 251 -8.94 -15.15 -12.90
N SER A 252 -9.90 -14.56 -13.59
CA SER A 252 -10.78 -15.22 -14.53
C SER A 252 -10.00 -15.80 -15.73
N PRO A 253 -10.61 -16.73 -16.54
CA PRO A 253 -9.95 -17.36 -17.69
C PRO A 253 -9.36 -16.40 -18.75
N HIS A 254 -9.78 -15.15 -18.76
CA HIS A 254 -9.23 -14.10 -19.63
C HIS A 254 -8.15 -13.31 -18.88
N ASN A 255 -6.94 -13.48 -19.30
CA ASN A 255 -5.65 -13.22 -18.69
C ASN A 255 -5.34 -11.75 -18.36
N GLY A 256 -4.58 -11.54 -17.28
CA GLY A 256 -3.87 -10.31 -17.00
C GLY A 256 -4.63 -9.29 -16.14
N SER A 257 -5.92 -9.53 -15.86
CA SER A 257 -6.72 -8.55 -15.13
C SER A 257 -6.24 -8.33 -13.69
N PHE A 258 -5.75 -9.36 -13.01
CA PHE A 258 -5.23 -9.23 -11.66
C PHE A 258 -3.93 -8.43 -11.63
N THR A 259 -3.03 -8.69 -12.56
CA THR A 259 -1.76 -7.96 -12.71
C THR A 259 -2.00 -6.48 -13.00
N ILE A 260 -2.90 -6.18 -13.94
CA ILE A 260 -3.31 -4.81 -14.29
C ILE A 260 -3.88 -4.09 -13.06
N TYR A 261 -4.76 -4.76 -12.30
CA TYR A 261 -5.33 -4.26 -11.06
C TYR A 261 -4.26 -3.90 -10.02
N VAL A 262 -3.29 -4.80 -9.78
CA VAL A 262 -2.20 -4.60 -8.82
C VAL A 262 -1.27 -3.46 -9.23
N TYR A 263 -0.93 -3.35 -10.53
CA TYR A 263 -0.05 -2.27 -11.00
C TYR A 263 -0.74 -0.90 -10.92
N ALA A 264 -1.99 -0.82 -11.32
CA ALA A 264 -2.77 0.41 -11.19
C ALA A 264 -2.93 0.84 -9.71
N PHE A 265 -3.16 -0.12 -8.80
CA PHE A 265 -3.23 0.14 -7.36
C PHE A 265 -1.91 0.69 -6.82
N THR A 266 -0.77 0.14 -7.28
CA THR A 266 0.56 0.64 -6.88
C THR A 266 0.75 2.11 -7.29
N LEU A 267 0.27 2.50 -8.48
CA LEU A 267 0.36 3.89 -8.96
C LEU A 267 -0.50 4.85 -8.12
N VAL A 268 -1.76 4.48 -7.84
CA VAL A 268 -2.66 5.34 -7.07
C VAL A 268 -2.22 5.51 -5.62
N LEU A 269 -1.51 4.52 -5.05
CA LEU A 269 -0.96 4.61 -3.70
C LEU A 269 0.21 5.60 -3.58
N LEU A 270 0.89 6.00 -4.66
CA LEU A 270 2.03 6.92 -4.58
C LEU A 270 1.64 8.27 -3.97
N PRO A 271 0.65 9.04 -4.50
CA PRO A 271 0.25 10.29 -3.88
C PRO A 271 -0.26 10.12 -2.45
N HIS A 272 -1.06 9.07 -2.19
CA HIS A 272 -1.52 8.75 -0.84
C HIS A 272 -0.36 8.57 0.13
N SER A 273 0.63 7.78 -0.26
CA SER A 273 1.75 7.41 0.61
C SER A 273 2.70 8.57 0.91
N VAL A 274 2.81 9.54 0.01
CA VAL A 274 3.62 10.74 0.21
C VAL A 274 2.85 11.77 1.05
N VAL A 275 1.60 12.01 0.73
CA VAL A 275 0.82 13.12 1.30
C VAL A 275 0.06 12.68 2.55
N ALA A 276 -0.87 11.73 2.40
CA ALA A 276 -1.75 11.36 3.51
C ALA A 276 -0.99 10.73 4.67
N VAL A 277 -0.01 9.86 4.39
CA VAL A 277 0.81 9.24 5.44
C VAL A 277 1.66 10.29 6.17
N SER A 278 2.20 11.30 5.48
CA SER A 278 2.94 12.39 6.11
C SER A 278 2.05 13.22 7.03
N VAL A 279 0.85 13.58 6.57
CA VAL A 279 -0.14 14.32 7.37
C VAL A 279 -0.59 13.49 8.59
N ILE A 280 -0.86 12.20 8.41
CA ILE A 280 -1.21 11.27 9.49
C ILE A 280 -0.11 11.24 10.55
N THR A 281 1.15 11.06 10.12
CA THR A 281 2.30 10.94 11.03
C THR A 281 2.51 12.21 11.84
N ALA A 282 2.30 13.38 11.23
CA ALA A 282 2.44 14.67 11.90
C ALA A 282 1.31 14.94 12.91
N LEU A 283 0.06 14.59 12.57
CA LEU A 283 -1.11 14.95 13.39
C LEU A 283 -1.47 13.91 14.45
N LEU A 284 -1.15 12.63 14.24
CA LEU A 284 -1.56 11.56 15.16
C LEU A 284 -1.10 11.75 16.61
N PRO A 285 0.14 12.19 16.92
CA PRO A 285 0.56 12.43 18.30
C PRO A 285 -0.23 13.55 18.98
N GLN A 286 -0.57 14.62 18.25
CA GLN A 286 -1.37 15.73 18.76
C GLN A 286 -2.82 15.30 18.99
N MET A 287 -3.43 14.62 18.03
CA MET A 287 -4.78 14.06 18.18
C MET A 287 -4.88 13.10 19.37
N SER A 288 -3.86 12.26 19.59
CA SER A 288 -3.83 11.33 20.73
C SER A 288 -3.72 12.05 22.08
N ARG A 289 -2.93 13.11 22.16
CA ARG A 289 -2.85 13.96 23.37
C ARG A 289 -4.17 14.64 23.64
N ASN A 290 -4.75 15.31 22.63
CA ASN A 290 -6.02 16.00 22.75
C ASN A 290 -7.16 15.05 23.18
N ALA A 291 -7.18 13.83 22.60
CA ALA A 291 -8.14 12.80 23.00
C ALA A 291 -7.94 12.31 24.44
N GLY A 292 -6.69 12.10 24.88
CA GLY A 292 -6.34 11.70 26.23
C GLY A 292 -6.71 12.76 27.30
N GLU A 293 -6.72 14.04 26.92
CA GLU A 293 -7.14 15.16 27.76
C GLU A 293 -8.66 15.47 27.65
N GLY A 294 -9.42 14.66 26.91
CA GLY A 294 -10.87 14.82 26.73
C GLY A 294 -11.25 15.99 25.81
N ARG A 295 -10.30 16.64 25.14
CA ARG A 295 -10.53 17.80 24.26
C ARG A 295 -10.96 17.33 22.86
N LEU A 296 -12.20 16.83 22.75
CA LEU A 296 -12.72 16.25 21.51
C LEU A 296 -12.91 17.30 20.39
N ASP A 297 -13.17 18.56 20.73
CA ASP A 297 -13.20 19.70 19.81
C ASP A 297 -11.84 19.92 19.13
N ALA A 298 -10.75 19.82 19.88
CA ALA A 298 -9.39 19.91 19.35
C ALA A 298 -9.06 18.73 18.42
N VAL A 299 -9.50 17.50 18.76
CA VAL A 299 -9.38 16.34 17.87
C VAL A 299 -10.13 16.58 16.55
N ALA A 300 -11.33 17.16 16.60
CA ALA A 300 -12.12 17.50 15.42
C ALA A 300 -11.42 18.57 14.55
N ALA A 301 -10.81 19.58 15.19
CA ALA A 301 -10.06 20.62 14.49
C ALA A 301 -8.80 20.07 13.81
N ASP A 302 -8.02 19.22 14.51
CA ASP A 302 -6.83 18.56 13.96
C ASP A 302 -7.19 17.68 12.76
N LEU A 303 -8.26 16.88 12.87
CA LEU A 303 -8.76 16.05 11.77
C LEU A 303 -9.17 16.91 10.56
N ALA A 304 -9.93 17.98 10.79
CA ALA A 304 -10.37 18.89 9.73
C ALA A 304 -9.18 19.56 9.02
N ARG A 305 -8.16 19.98 9.78
CA ARG A 305 -6.90 20.52 9.23
C ARG A 305 -6.20 19.48 8.37
N GLY A 306 -6.04 18.24 8.87
CA GLY A 306 -5.42 17.14 8.12
C GLY A 306 -6.14 16.83 6.81
N LEU A 307 -7.47 16.77 6.84
CA LEU A 307 -8.29 16.53 5.64
C LEU A 307 -8.10 17.62 4.58
N LYS A 308 -8.08 18.90 5.00
CA LYS A 308 -7.89 20.03 4.11
C LYS A 308 -6.48 20.08 3.51
N LEU A 309 -5.44 19.90 4.33
CA LEU A 309 -4.05 19.87 3.87
C LEU A 309 -3.79 18.74 2.88
N ALA A 310 -4.28 17.54 3.17
CA ALA A 310 -4.16 16.41 2.26
C ALA A 310 -4.88 16.66 0.93
N ALA A 311 -6.07 17.26 0.97
CA ALA A 311 -6.89 17.52 -0.22
C ALA A 311 -6.21 18.46 -1.22
N VAL A 312 -5.39 19.43 -0.78
CA VAL A 312 -4.67 20.37 -1.66
C VAL A 312 -3.86 19.65 -2.73
N ILE A 313 -3.25 18.53 -2.39
CA ILE A 313 -2.40 17.76 -3.32
C ILE A 313 -3.15 16.54 -3.87
N LEU A 314 -3.97 15.87 -3.06
CA LEU A 314 -4.65 14.65 -3.50
C LEU A 314 -5.78 14.91 -4.51
N VAL A 315 -6.48 16.04 -4.42
CA VAL A 315 -7.53 16.37 -5.41
C VAL A 315 -6.96 16.56 -6.82
N PRO A 316 -5.94 17.40 -7.05
CA PRO A 316 -5.35 17.53 -8.40
C PRO A 316 -4.67 16.23 -8.84
N SER A 317 -4.06 15.46 -7.93
CA SER A 317 -3.47 14.16 -8.26
C SER A 317 -4.53 13.15 -8.73
N ALA A 318 -5.70 13.12 -8.09
CA ALA A 318 -6.82 12.27 -8.49
C ALA A 318 -7.31 12.63 -9.89
N LEU A 319 -7.53 13.91 -10.16
CA LEU A 319 -8.02 14.39 -11.45
C LEU A 319 -6.97 14.22 -12.56
N ALA A 320 -5.69 14.42 -12.26
CA ALA A 320 -4.61 14.09 -13.18
C ALA A 320 -4.56 12.58 -13.48
N GLY A 321 -4.74 11.73 -12.46
CA GLY A 321 -4.83 10.27 -12.63
C GLY A 321 -6.02 9.85 -13.49
N ILE A 322 -7.17 10.53 -13.39
CA ILE A 322 -8.35 10.28 -14.23
C ILE A 322 -8.06 10.65 -15.69
N VAL A 323 -7.47 11.81 -15.93
CA VAL A 323 -7.30 12.35 -17.29
C VAL A 323 -6.07 11.77 -17.99
N LEU A 324 -4.93 11.72 -17.30
CA LEU A 324 -3.65 11.29 -17.88
C LEU A 324 -3.35 9.80 -17.64
N GLY A 325 -4.20 9.11 -16.86
CA GLY A 325 -4.02 7.71 -16.49
C GLY A 325 -3.68 6.80 -17.67
N PRO A 326 -4.47 6.79 -18.77
CA PRO A 326 -4.19 5.94 -19.92
C PRO A 326 -2.80 6.17 -20.54
N LEU A 327 -2.34 7.43 -20.59
CA LEU A 327 -1.00 7.77 -21.09
C LEU A 327 0.09 7.36 -20.10
N ILE A 328 -0.13 7.60 -18.81
CA ILE A 328 0.79 7.18 -17.73
C ILE A 328 0.97 5.65 -17.76
N GLY A 329 -0.11 4.89 -17.86
CA GLY A 329 -0.05 3.45 -17.93
C GLY A 329 0.65 2.95 -19.18
N ALA A 330 0.37 3.54 -20.35
CA ALA A 330 1.05 3.21 -21.61
C ALA A 330 2.55 3.53 -21.54
N LEU A 331 2.91 4.70 -20.98
CA LEU A 331 4.31 5.13 -20.83
C LEU A 331 5.09 4.20 -19.90
N LEU A 332 4.53 3.83 -18.77
CA LEU A 332 5.23 3.07 -17.72
C LEU A 332 5.24 1.56 -18.00
N PHE A 333 4.18 1.01 -18.58
CA PHE A 333 3.99 -0.43 -18.72
C PHE A 333 3.83 -0.90 -20.16
N GLY A 334 3.59 -0.03 -21.14
CA GLY A 334 3.37 -0.40 -22.55
C GLY A 334 4.63 -0.86 -23.29
N HIS A 335 5.45 -1.72 -22.66
CA HIS A 335 6.74 -2.13 -23.19
C HIS A 335 6.98 -3.63 -23.05
N ARG A 336 7.73 -4.20 -23.96
CA ARG A 336 8.21 -5.58 -23.95
C ARG A 336 7.08 -6.63 -23.79
N ALA A 337 6.91 -7.19 -22.60
CA ALA A 337 5.92 -8.23 -22.32
C ALA A 337 4.49 -7.70 -22.18
N LEU A 338 4.33 -6.40 -21.85
CA LEU A 338 3.05 -5.69 -21.86
C LEU A 338 2.90 -4.91 -23.17
N SER A 339 1.77 -5.09 -23.84
CA SER A 339 1.43 -4.28 -25.02
C SER A 339 1.05 -2.85 -24.60
N VAL A 340 1.08 -1.92 -25.56
CA VAL A 340 0.59 -0.55 -25.34
C VAL A 340 -0.89 -0.57 -24.91
N ALA A 341 -1.68 -1.53 -25.41
CA ALA A 341 -3.08 -1.71 -25.02
C ALA A 341 -3.19 -2.14 -23.54
N ASP A 342 -2.35 -3.07 -23.07
CA ASP A 342 -2.29 -3.46 -21.66
C ASP A 342 -1.87 -2.27 -20.77
N GLY A 343 -0.84 -1.53 -21.20
CA GLY A 343 -0.42 -0.30 -20.52
C GLY A 343 -1.54 0.72 -20.39
N ARG A 344 -2.32 0.95 -21.47
CA ARG A 344 -3.52 1.80 -21.43
C ARG A 344 -4.59 1.27 -20.48
N LEU A 345 -4.76 -0.04 -20.42
CA LEU A 345 -5.72 -0.66 -19.49
C LEU A 345 -5.26 -0.52 -18.04
N VAL A 346 -3.96 -0.61 -17.75
CA VAL A 346 -3.38 -0.22 -16.44
C VAL A 346 -3.75 1.23 -16.11
N GLY A 347 -3.60 2.14 -17.08
CA GLY A 347 -3.92 3.54 -16.91
C GLY A 347 -5.42 3.83 -16.77
N ALA A 348 -6.29 3.13 -17.49
CA ALA A 348 -7.74 3.20 -17.30
C ALA A 348 -8.17 2.68 -15.92
N THR A 349 -7.52 1.61 -15.46
CA THR A 349 -7.72 1.09 -14.10
C THR A 349 -7.23 2.07 -13.04
N LEU A 350 -6.09 2.75 -13.30
CA LEU A 350 -5.61 3.86 -12.47
C LEU A 350 -6.64 5.01 -12.41
N ALA A 351 -7.25 5.37 -13.54
CA ALA A 351 -8.29 6.41 -13.57
C ALA A 351 -9.50 6.03 -12.72
N ALA A 352 -9.92 4.76 -12.75
CA ALA A 352 -10.99 4.24 -11.91
C ALA A 352 -10.62 4.28 -10.41
N TYR A 353 -9.40 3.89 -10.05
CA TYR A 353 -8.88 4.01 -8.68
C TYR A 353 -8.73 5.47 -8.22
N ALA A 354 -8.35 6.38 -9.12
CA ALA A 354 -8.14 7.78 -8.78
C ALA A 354 -9.40 8.46 -8.22
N ILE A 355 -10.60 7.95 -8.55
CA ILE A 355 -11.87 8.36 -7.94
C ILE A 355 -11.83 8.13 -6.42
N SER A 356 -11.22 7.03 -5.96
CA SER A 356 -11.10 6.71 -4.53
C SER A 356 -9.97 7.46 -3.82
N LEU A 357 -9.02 8.07 -4.51
CA LEU A 357 -7.80 8.59 -3.89
C LEU A 357 -8.08 9.57 -2.74
N VAL A 358 -9.00 10.50 -2.93
CA VAL A 358 -9.40 11.47 -1.89
C VAL A 358 -10.23 10.78 -0.79
N PRO A 359 -11.34 10.06 -1.08
CA PRO A 359 -12.13 9.41 -0.05
C PRO A 359 -11.35 8.30 0.70
N PHE A 360 -10.50 7.53 0.04
CA PHE A 360 -9.60 6.57 0.68
C PHE A 360 -8.66 7.23 1.67
N SER A 361 -7.99 8.30 1.24
CA SER A 361 -7.05 9.03 2.10
C SER A 361 -7.76 9.69 3.29
N ALA A 362 -8.95 10.25 3.05
CA ALA A 362 -9.79 10.83 4.09
C ALA A 362 -10.27 9.75 5.10
N PHE A 363 -10.70 8.57 4.61
CA PHE A 363 -11.05 7.43 5.43
C PHE A 363 -9.88 7.00 6.34
N GLN A 364 -8.65 6.96 5.81
CA GLN A 364 -7.47 6.62 6.59
C GLN A 364 -7.15 7.66 7.67
N LEU A 365 -7.35 8.96 7.41
CA LEU A 365 -7.24 10.02 8.42
C LEU A 365 -8.31 9.88 9.50
N GLN A 366 -9.57 9.64 9.13
CA GLN A 366 -10.68 9.43 10.05
C GLN A 366 -10.47 8.18 10.92
N LEU A 367 -9.90 7.11 10.35
CA LEU A 367 -9.52 5.90 11.09
C LEU A 367 -8.53 6.23 12.21
N ARG A 368 -7.56 7.12 11.98
CA ARG A 368 -6.60 7.55 13.01
C ARG A 368 -7.26 8.35 14.13
N ALA A 369 -8.31 9.11 13.84
CA ALA A 369 -9.08 9.79 14.88
C ALA A 369 -9.75 8.79 15.84
N PHE A 370 -10.32 7.68 15.34
CA PHE A 370 -10.84 6.61 16.19
C PHE A 370 -9.73 5.97 17.03
N TYR A 371 -8.59 5.68 16.44
CA TYR A 371 -7.46 5.10 17.18
C TYR A 371 -6.89 6.06 18.24
N ALA A 372 -6.85 7.36 17.96
CA ALA A 372 -6.48 8.37 18.95
C ALA A 372 -7.42 8.38 20.16
N MET A 373 -8.71 8.13 19.93
CA MET A 373 -9.73 7.96 20.99
C MET A 373 -9.77 6.54 21.59
N GLN A 374 -8.79 5.68 21.30
CA GLN A 374 -8.70 4.28 21.74
C GLN A 374 -9.88 3.40 21.30
N ASP A 375 -10.63 3.80 20.27
CA ASP A 375 -11.70 2.99 19.71
C ASP A 375 -11.19 2.19 18.50
N THR A 376 -10.95 0.91 18.71
CA THR A 376 -10.59 -0.04 17.67
C THR A 376 -11.78 -0.86 17.18
N ARG A 377 -12.89 -0.91 17.97
CA ARG A 377 -14.09 -1.70 17.67
C ARG A 377 -14.88 -1.09 16.51
N THR A 378 -15.16 0.22 16.57
CA THR A 378 -15.94 0.90 15.54
C THR A 378 -15.29 0.77 14.16
N PRO A 379 -13.99 1.04 13.97
CA PRO A 379 -13.30 0.80 12.71
C PRO A 379 -13.37 -0.64 12.21
N ALA A 380 -13.22 -1.62 13.09
CA ALA A 380 -13.28 -3.04 12.71
C ALA A 380 -14.66 -3.43 12.16
N LEU A 381 -15.74 -3.01 12.82
CA LEU A 381 -17.11 -3.28 12.37
C LEU A 381 -17.45 -2.56 11.07
N VAL A 382 -17.09 -1.28 10.93
CA VAL A 382 -17.30 -0.53 9.70
C VAL A 382 -16.51 -1.16 8.54
N ASN A 383 -15.28 -1.58 8.79
CA ASN A 383 -14.46 -2.21 7.76
C ASN A 383 -15.01 -3.56 7.29
N LEU A 384 -15.63 -4.33 8.17
CA LEU A 384 -16.32 -5.58 7.79
C LEU A 384 -17.46 -5.30 6.80
N VAL A 385 -18.27 -4.28 7.07
CA VAL A 385 -19.34 -3.87 6.15
C VAL A 385 -18.75 -3.28 4.86
N LEU A 386 -17.68 -2.53 4.97
CA LEU A 386 -16.97 -1.98 3.81
C LEU A 386 -16.44 -3.08 2.87
N ALA A 387 -15.90 -4.15 3.44
CA ALA A 387 -15.49 -5.33 2.68
C ALA A 387 -16.67 -5.96 1.94
N ALA A 388 -17.83 -6.08 2.59
CA ALA A 388 -19.05 -6.58 1.95
C ALA A 388 -19.56 -5.64 0.83
N VAL A 389 -19.53 -4.32 1.06
CA VAL A 389 -19.89 -3.31 0.05
C VAL A 389 -18.94 -3.39 -1.14
N ASN A 390 -17.63 -3.55 -0.89
CA ASN A 390 -16.66 -3.71 -1.97
C ASN A 390 -16.96 -4.94 -2.83
N ILE A 391 -17.15 -6.10 -2.20
CA ILE A 391 -17.48 -7.35 -2.92
C ILE A 391 -18.78 -7.18 -3.73
N ALA A 392 -19.82 -6.59 -3.14
CA ALA A 392 -21.09 -6.35 -3.85
C ALA A 392 -20.92 -5.40 -5.05
N ALA A 393 -20.18 -4.30 -4.85
CA ALA A 393 -19.88 -3.34 -5.92
C ALA A 393 -19.04 -3.98 -7.04
N ASP A 394 -18.05 -4.80 -6.69
CA ASP A 394 -17.23 -5.54 -7.66
C ASP A 394 -18.08 -6.49 -8.51
N LEU A 395 -18.99 -7.23 -7.89
CA LEU A 395 -19.90 -8.13 -8.60
C LEU A 395 -20.82 -7.36 -9.56
N VAL A 396 -21.36 -6.23 -9.13
CA VAL A 396 -22.21 -5.37 -9.99
C VAL A 396 -21.39 -4.81 -11.16
N MET A 397 -20.20 -4.25 -10.89
CA MET A 397 -19.36 -3.65 -11.94
C MET A 397 -18.87 -4.69 -12.97
N ILE A 398 -18.60 -5.93 -12.55
CA ILE A 398 -18.24 -7.03 -13.45
C ILE A 398 -19.42 -7.41 -14.38
N LEU A 399 -20.66 -7.27 -13.93
CA LEU A 399 -21.84 -7.52 -14.77
C LEU A 399 -22.11 -6.39 -15.77
N VAL A 400 -21.75 -5.16 -15.41
CA VAL A 400 -22.00 -3.96 -16.23
C VAL A 400 -20.92 -3.74 -17.29
N LEU A 401 -19.65 -4.00 -16.95
CA LEU A 401 -18.52 -3.71 -17.82
C LEU A 401 -18.07 -4.95 -18.62
N PRO A 402 -17.51 -4.73 -19.83
CA PRO A 402 -16.98 -5.81 -20.64
C PRO A 402 -15.88 -6.61 -19.91
N VAL A 403 -15.76 -7.90 -20.21
CA VAL A 403 -14.76 -8.80 -19.59
C VAL A 403 -13.33 -8.27 -19.73
N ARG A 404 -13.00 -7.57 -20.81
CA ARG A 404 -11.71 -6.91 -21.03
C ARG A 404 -11.37 -5.86 -19.98
N GLU A 405 -12.40 -5.21 -19.42
CA GLU A 405 -12.27 -4.12 -18.46
C GLU A 405 -12.49 -4.58 -17.02
N ARG A 406 -12.31 -5.88 -16.76
CA ARG A 406 -12.50 -6.44 -15.42
C ARG A 406 -11.64 -5.77 -14.34
N ALA A 407 -10.40 -5.40 -14.65
CA ALA A 407 -9.56 -4.65 -13.72
C ALA A 407 -10.14 -3.26 -13.40
N VAL A 408 -10.71 -2.58 -14.41
CA VAL A 408 -11.41 -1.31 -14.25
C VAL A 408 -12.66 -1.48 -13.39
N ALA A 409 -13.44 -2.54 -13.64
CA ALA A 409 -14.64 -2.87 -12.86
C ALA A 409 -14.32 -3.03 -11.35
N LEU A 410 -13.29 -3.81 -11.02
CA LEU A 410 -12.84 -4.01 -9.65
C LEU A 410 -12.30 -2.72 -9.01
N ALA A 411 -11.59 -1.87 -9.77
CA ALA A 411 -11.13 -0.59 -9.30
C ALA A 411 -12.28 0.40 -9.03
N LEU A 412 -13.35 0.35 -9.81
CA LEU A 412 -14.58 1.12 -9.56
C LEU A 412 -15.30 0.61 -8.31
N GLY A 413 -15.42 -0.71 -8.12
CA GLY A 413 -15.99 -1.30 -6.91
C GLY A 413 -15.23 -0.87 -5.64
N TYR A 414 -13.90 -0.89 -5.70
CA TYR A 414 -13.04 -0.33 -4.65
C TYR A 414 -13.35 1.15 -4.39
N SER A 415 -13.49 1.96 -5.45
CA SER A 415 -13.77 3.38 -5.34
C SER A 415 -15.14 3.66 -4.72
N ILE A 416 -16.17 2.91 -5.10
CA ILE A 416 -17.50 2.98 -4.49
C ILE A 416 -17.43 2.65 -3.00
N SER A 417 -16.73 1.58 -2.63
CA SER A 417 -16.62 1.17 -1.22
C SER A 417 -16.00 2.27 -0.35
N TYR A 418 -14.92 2.91 -0.79
CA TYR A 418 -14.28 3.96 -0.01
C TYR A 418 -15.05 5.29 0.00
N LEU A 419 -15.86 5.58 -1.01
CA LEU A 419 -16.83 6.68 -0.95
C LEU A 419 -17.86 6.44 0.16
N VAL A 420 -18.42 5.23 0.22
CA VAL A 420 -19.36 4.82 1.28
C VAL A 420 -18.67 4.85 2.65
N GLY A 421 -17.44 4.33 2.75
CA GLY A 421 -16.67 4.30 4.00
C GLY A 421 -16.35 5.69 4.53
N TYR A 422 -15.92 6.58 3.68
CA TYR A 422 -15.66 7.98 4.03
C TYR A 422 -16.94 8.69 4.54
N ALA A 423 -18.05 8.50 3.82
CA ALA A 423 -19.32 9.08 4.22
C ALA A 423 -19.78 8.52 5.58
N TRP A 424 -19.69 7.21 5.78
CA TRP A 424 -20.08 6.57 7.02
C TRP A 424 -19.23 7.02 8.20
N PHE A 425 -17.90 6.99 8.07
CA PHE A 425 -17.01 7.50 9.12
C PHE A 425 -17.28 8.98 9.44
N THR A 426 -17.57 9.78 8.42
CA THR A 426 -17.95 11.19 8.64
C THR A 426 -19.19 11.32 9.52
N VAL A 427 -20.22 10.49 9.28
CA VAL A 427 -21.44 10.47 10.10
C VAL A 427 -21.14 10.02 11.55
N LEU A 428 -20.38 8.94 11.71
CA LEU A 428 -20.03 8.41 13.04
C LEU A 428 -19.18 9.42 13.84
N LEU A 429 -18.18 10.04 13.21
CA LEU A 429 -17.34 11.05 13.86
C LEU A 429 -18.13 12.31 14.23
N ARG A 430 -19.07 12.75 13.37
CA ARG A 430 -19.97 13.87 13.73
C ARG A 430 -20.81 13.59 14.97
N ARG A 431 -21.27 12.36 15.15
CA ARG A 431 -22.02 11.95 16.37
C ARG A 431 -21.14 11.93 17.62
N ARG A 432 -19.85 11.61 17.46
CA ARG A 432 -18.91 11.46 18.58
C ARG A 432 -18.18 12.74 18.98
N LEU A 433 -17.74 13.51 17.98
CA LEU A 433 -16.96 14.74 18.17
C LEU A 433 -17.83 16.01 18.18
N GLY A 434 -19.17 15.86 18.05
CA GLY A 434 -20.08 16.99 17.95
C GLY A 434 -20.00 17.69 16.58
N ARG A 435 -20.33 18.99 16.55
CA ARG A 435 -20.24 19.79 15.31
C ARG A 435 -18.78 19.94 14.89
N GLN A 436 -18.36 19.09 13.97
CA GLN A 436 -17.08 19.28 13.27
C GLN A 436 -17.13 20.55 12.41
N PRO A 437 -15.98 21.19 12.09
CA PRO A 437 -15.90 22.22 11.07
C PRO A 437 -16.13 21.65 9.65
N GLY A 438 -17.07 20.72 9.51
CA GLY A 438 -17.38 19.99 8.27
C GLY A 438 -17.82 20.91 7.13
N ALA A 439 -18.48 22.02 7.45
CA ALA A 439 -18.81 23.04 6.47
C ALA A 439 -17.56 23.71 5.87
N GLN A 440 -16.50 23.86 6.66
CA GLN A 440 -15.22 24.42 6.20
C GLN A 440 -14.50 23.40 5.31
N VAL A 441 -14.42 22.13 5.75
CA VAL A 441 -13.81 21.03 4.95
C VAL A 441 -14.56 20.88 3.61
N GLY A 442 -15.89 20.84 3.65
CA GLY A 442 -16.71 20.76 2.43
C GLY A 442 -16.47 21.93 1.48
N ARG A 443 -16.40 23.14 2.00
CA ARG A 443 -16.15 24.36 1.20
C ARG A 443 -14.75 24.33 0.55
N THR A 444 -13.73 23.89 1.30
CA THR A 444 -12.37 23.71 0.76
C THR A 444 -12.36 22.64 -0.32
N LEU A 445 -12.97 21.47 -0.09
CA LEU A 445 -13.07 20.39 -1.08
C LEU A 445 -13.76 20.85 -2.37
N VAL A 446 -14.90 21.56 -2.28
CA VAL A 446 -15.61 22.10 -3.45
C VAL A 446 -14.73 23.05 -4.25
N ARG A 447 -14.02 23.98 -3.58
CA ARG A 447 -13.09 24.90 -4.26
C ARG A 447 -11.95 24.18 -4.95
N LEU A 448 -11.30 23.24 -4.26
CA LEU A 448 -10.20 22.46 -4.81
C LEU A 448 -10.67 21.56 -5.97
N SER A 449 -11.86 20.94 -5.85
CA SER A 449 -12.44 20.13 -6.92
C SER A 449 -12.79 20.96 -8.15
N PHE A 450 -13.37 22.15 -7.96
CA PHE A 450 -13.66 23.06 -9.08
C PHE A 450 -12.37 23.47 -9.80
N ALA A 451 -11.37 23.96 -9.04
CA ALA A 451 -10.07 24.32 -9.61
C ALA A 451 -9.40 23.14 -10.32
N GLY A 452 -9.50 21.96 -9.70
CA GLY A 452 -8.93 20.74 -10.24
C GLY A 452 -9.62 20.26 -11.53
N VAL A 453 -10.95 20.34 -11.61
CA VAL A 453 -11.70 19.97 -12.84
C VAL A 453 -11.33 20.89 -14.00
N VAL A 454 -11.28 22.22 -13.77
CA VAL A 454 -10.85 23.18 -14.80
C VAL A 454 -9.41 22.92 -15.24
N ALA A 455 -8.51 22.66 -14.28
CA ALA A 455 -7.12 22.35 -14.56
C ALA A 455 -6.97 21.01 -15.32
N ALA A 456 -7.76 20.00 -14.95
CA ALA A 456 -7.76 18.70 -15.63
C ALA A 456 -8.29 18.82 -17.08
N ALA A 457 -9.33 19.60 -17.30
CA ALA A 457 -9.87 19.87 -18.64
C ALA A 457 -8.83 20.60 -19.52
N ALA A 458 -8.16 21.63 -18.97
CA ALA A 458 -7.09 22.35 -19.66
C ALA A 458 -5.88 21.43 -19.95
N GLY A 459 -5.48 20.62 -18.97
CA GLY A 459 -4.42 19.62 -19.12
C GLY A 459 -4.75 18.55 -20.14
N TYR A 460 -6.01 18.09 -20.18
CA TYR A 460 -6.50 17.16 -21.21
C TYR A 460 -6.39 17.76 -22.61
N ALA A 461 -6.85 19.00 -22.79
CA ALA A 461 -6.76 19.67 -24.09
C ALA A 461 -5.29 19.80 -24.55
N GLY A 462 -4.38 20.22 -23.67
CA GLY A 462 -2.95 20.29 -23.96
C GLY A 462 -2.34 18.93 -24.30
N SER A 463 -2.69 17.91 -23.53
CA SER A 463 -2.24 16.53 -23.76
C SER A 463 -2.78 15.97 -25.09
N HIS A 464 -4.06 16.19 -25.39
CA HIS A 464 -4.73 15.70 -26.58
C HIS A 464 -4.18 16.36 -27.87
N ALA A 465 -3.89 17.66 -27.83
CA ALA A 465 -3.29 18.38 -28.94
C ALA A 465 -1.92 17.78 -29.30
N VAL A 466 -1.08 17.48 -28.30
CA VAL A 466 0.25 16.90 -28.51
C VAL A 466 0.16 15.44 -28.97
N THR A 467 -0.70 14.63 -28.37
CA THR A 467 -0.87 13.22 -28.79
C THR A 467 -1.54 13.09 -30.14
N GLY A 468 -2.39 14.05 -30.54
CA GLY A 468 -2.97 14.14 -31.89
C GLY A 468 -1.91 14.40 -32.96
N ALA A 469 -0.89 15.22 -32.66
CA ALA A 469 0.19 15.54 -33.57
C ALA A 469 1.29 14.46 -33.62
N LEU A 470 1.69 13.91 -32.47
CA LEU A 470 2.83 12.97 -32.35
C LEU A 470 2.40 11.49 -32.31
N GLY A 471 1.09 11.23 -32.31
CA GLY A 471 0.55 9.88 -32.14
C GLY A 471 0.62 9.40 -30.68
N ASN A 472 0.15 8.18 -30.46
CA ASN A 472 0.02 7.59 -29.13
C ASN A 472 1.17 6.60 -28.77
N GLY A 473 2.32 6.75 -29.40
CA GLY A 473 3.53 5.99 -29.07
C GLY A 473 4.21 6.47 -27.79
N LEU A 474 5.40 5.95 -27.51
CA LEU A 474 6.18 6.31 -26.31
C LEU A 474 6.43 7.82 -26.22
N VAL A 475 6.93 8.42 -27.31
CA VAL A 475 7.24 9.86 -27.38
C VAL A 475 5.97 10.69 -27.24
N GLY A 476 4.89 10.34 -27.96
CA GLY A 476 3.61 11.04 -27.86
C GLY A 476 2.99 10.95 -26.46
N SER A 477 3.08 9.80 -25.80
CA SER A 477 2.60 9.64 -24.41
C SER A 477 3.43 10.50 -23.44
N LEU A 478 4.76 10.50 -23.56
CA LEU A 478 5.63 11.31 -22.70
C LEU A 478 5.37 12.80 -22.88
N MET A 479 5.37 13.26 -24.14
CA MET A 479 5.13 14.67 -24.47
C MET A 479 3.70 15.10 -24.15
N GLY A 480 2.71 14.21 -24.33
CA GLY A 480 1.32 14.46 -23.96
C GLY A 480 1.14 14.63 -22.44
N ILE A 481 1.79 13.79 -21.63
CA ILE A 481 1.81 13.94 -20.17
C ILE A 481 2.50 15.26 -19.78
N ALA A 482 3.67 15.55 -20.38
CA ALA A 482 4.41 16.78 -20.10
C ALA A 482 3.57 18.03 -20.44
N ALA A 483 2.92 18.05 -21.60
CA ALA A 483 2.02 19.15 -22.02
C ALA A 483 0.80 19.27 -21.09
N GLY A 484 0.18 18.14 -20.73
CA GLY A 484 -0.96 18.11 -19.80
C GLY A 484 -0.61 18.69 -18.44
N LEU A 485 0.55 18.34 -17.89
CA LEU A 485 1.04 18.88 -16.62
C LEU A 485 1.49 20.34 -16.77
N ALA A 486 2.17 20.72 -17.83
CA ALA A 486 2.63 22.09 -18.07
C ALA A 486 1.46 23.09 -18.19
N VAL A 487 0.30 22.66 -18.66
CA VAL A 487 -0.91 23.47 -18.73
C VAL A 487 -1.74 23.33 -17.45
N GLY A 488 -2.00 22.11 -17.01
CA GLY A 488 -2.91 21.84 -15.89
C GLY A 488 -2.40 22.36 -14.54
N VAL A 489 -1.09 22.18 -14.25
CA VAL A 489 -0.54 22.58 -12.94
C VAL A 489 -0.59 24.09 -12.74
N PRO A 490 -0.14 24.95 -13.69
CA PRO A 490 -0.29 26.41 -13.52
C PRO A 490 -1.73 26.86 -13.41
N VAL A 491 -2.66 26.27 -14.19
CA VAL A 491 -4.09 26.59 -14.12
C VAL A 491 -4.64 26.26 -12.71
N TYR A 492 -4.29 25.08 -12.18
CA TYR A 492 -4.68 24.70 -10.82
C TYR A 492 -4.17 25.68 -9.77
N ILE A 493 -2.87 25.94 -9.77
CA ILE A 493 -2.23 26.86 -8.81
C ILE A 493 -2.84 28.26 -8.92
N GLY A 494 -3.00 28.78 -10.14
CA GLY A 494 -3.58 30.10 -10.39
C GLY A 494 -5.00 30.23 -9.84
N LEU A 495 -5.86 29.23 -10.09
CA LEU A 495 -7.24 29.23 -9.59
C LEU A 495 -7.30 29.13 -8.05
N VAL A 496 -6.51 28.24 -7.46
CA VAL A 496 -6.51 28.04 -6.00
C VAL A 496 -6.00 29.31 -5.27
N LEU A 497 -4.98 29.96 -5.82
CA LEU A 497 -4.51 31.25 -5.29
C LEU A 497 -5.55 32.36 -5.44
N ARG A 498 -6.24 32.45 -6.60
CA ARG A 498 -7.33 33.41 -6.84
C ARG A 498 -8.52 33.17 -5.91
N MET A 499 -8.85 31.91 -5.62
CA MET A 499 -9.92 31.53 -4.68
C MET A 499 -9.52 31.70 -3.21
N ARG A 500 -8.29 32.13 -2.92
CA ARG A 500 -7.75 32.38 -1.58
C ARG A 500 -7.97 31.20 -0.64
N VAL A 501 -7.57 29.99 -1.08
CA VAL A 501 -7.64 28.79 -0.25
C VAL A 501 -6.53 28.85 0.81
N PRO A 502 -6.87 29.01 2.12
CA PRO A 502 -5.86 29.27 3.16
C PRO A 502 -4.81 28.17 3.29
N GLU A 503 -5.22 26.93 3.08
CA GLU A 503 -4.39 25.73 3.22
C GLU A 503 -3.23 25.68 2.21
N VAL A 504 -3.38 26.32 1.06
CA VAL A 504 -2.31 26.42 0.05
C VAL A 504 -1.20 27.34 0.51
N LEU A 505 -1.53 28.41 1.20
CA LEU A 505 -0.54 29.31 1.79
C LEU A 505 0.24 28.60 2.89
N GLU A 506 -0.44 27.78 3.71
CA GLU A 506 0.18 26.97 4.75
C GLU A 506 1.15 25.93 4.16
N VAL A 507 0.76 25.20 3.11
CA VAL A 507 1.64 24.26 2.40
C VAL A 507 2.87 24.97 1.81
N LYS A 508 2.69 26.17 1.25
CA LYS A 508 3.79 26.98 0.71
C LYS A 508 4.79 27.41 1.81
N GLU A 509 4.31 27.78 2.98
CA GLU A 509 5.16 28.13 4.12
C GLU A 509 5.91 26.92 4.67
N LEU A 510 5.25 25.77 4.82
CA LEU A 510 5.89 24.52 5.22
C LEU A 510 6.99 24.10 4.24
N ALA A 511 6.74 24.20 2.94
CA ALA A 511 7.74 23.91 1.91
C ALA A 511 8.94 24.89 1.97
N ARG A 512 8.70 26.18 2.22
CA ARG A 512 9.76 27.19 2.39
C ARG A 512 10.55 27.01 3.69
N GLY A 513 9.87 26.64 4.77
CA GLY A 513 10.50 26.36 6.07
C GLY A 513 11.44 25.17 6.00
N SER A 514 11.04 24.10 5.31
CA SER A 514 11.89 22.92 5.12
C SER A 514 13.13 23.17 4.25
N MET A 515 13.08 24.14 3.34
CA MET A 515 14.24 24.57 2.53
C MET A 515 15.18 25.56 3.24
N ARG A 516 14.71 26.23 4.31
CA ARG A 516 15.50 27.19 5.11
C ARG A 516 16.04 26.62 6.42
N GLY A 517 15.56 25.46 6.86
CA GLY A 517 16.00 24.78 8.07
C GLY A 517 17.21 23.89 7.81
N GLY A 518 18.39 24.48 7.68
CA GLY A 518 19.62 23.85 8.12
C GLY A 518 19.58 23.68 9.66
N PRO A 519 20.35 22.75 10.25
CA PRO A 519 20.21 22.39 11.65
C PRO A 519 20.63 23.54 12.54
N THR A 520 19.68 24.12 13.26
CA THR A 520 19.98 24.93 14.44
C THR A 520 19.75 24.07 15.67
N GLY A 521 20.87 23.69 16.32
CA GLY A 521 20.94 23.25 17.71
C GLY A 521 20.50 21.82 17.99
#